data_d841e9b3f3182d0c97d0e06eda67d41b
#
_entry.id   d841e9b3f3182d0c97d0e06eda67d41b
#
_cell.length_a   1.000
_cell.length_b   1.000
_cell.length_c   1.000
_cell.angle_alpha   90.00
_cell.angle_beta   90.00
_cell.angle_gamma   90.00
#
_symmetry.space_group_name_H-M   'P 1'
#
loop_
_entity.id
_entity.type
_entity.pdbx_description
1 polymer ?
#
loop_
_entity_poly.entity_id
_entity_poly.type
_entity_poly.pdbx_seq_one_letter_code
_entity_poly.pdbx_strand_id
1 'polypeptide(L)' 'MLVITRRENEALIIKNKTTGETIRIEMLKCNHSRGKLGIDASETYDIQREELKEN' A
#
# COMPACT_ATOMS: atom_id res chain seq x y z
N MET A 1 -10.35 -1.10 -10.06
CA MET A 1 -9.94 -1.07 -8.66
C MET A 1 -8.91 -2.15 -8.39
N LEU A 2 -7.88 -1.80 -7.68
CA LEU A 2 -6.85 -2.75 -7.29
C LEU A 2 -7.12 -3.20 -5.86
N VAL A 3 -7.06 -4.51 -5.63
CA VAL A 3 -7.24 -5.04 -4.28
C VAL A 3 -5.93 -5.65 -3.82
N ILE A 4 -5.44 -5.17 -2.68
CA ILE A 4 -4.18 -5.63 -2.12
C ILE A 4 -4.43 -6.16 -0.72
N THR A 5 -3.83 -7.31 -0.42
CA THR A 5 -3.88 -7.87 0.93
C THR A 5 -2.61 -7.47 1.67
N ARG A 6 -2.77 -6.88 2.85
CA ARG A 6 -1.63 -6.50 3.68
C ARG A 6 -1.82 -7.06 5.07
N ARG A 7 -0.71 -7.43 5.67
CA ARG A 7 -0.72 -7.90 7.04
C ARG A 7 -0.48 -6.73 7.97
N GLU A 8 -0.73 -6.98 9.24
CA GLU A 8 -0.44 -6.01 10.28
C GLU A 8 1.03 -5.59 10.19
N ASN A 9 1.27 -4.32 10.29
CA ASN A 9 2.61 -3.70 10.20
C ASN A 9 3.23 -3.72 8.81
N GLU A 10 2.45 -4.10 7.80
CA GLU A 10 2.91 -3.99 6.43
C GLU A 10 2.34 -2.73 5.80
N ALA A 11 2.99 -2.26 4.77
CA ALA A 11 2.59 -1.01 4.16
C ALA A 11 2.54 -1.13 2.65
N LEU A 12 1.94 -0.14 2.02
CA LEU A 12 2.02 0.02 0.59
C LEU A 12 2.36 1.47 0.28
N ILE A 13 2.91 1.69 -0.89
CA ILE A 13 3.32 3.01 -1.34
C ILE A 13 2.55 3.36 -2.59
N ILE A 14 1.95 4.54 -2.60
CA ILE A 14 1.29 5.07 -3.78
C ILE A 14 2.16 6.21 -4.28
N LYS A 15 2.65 6.09 -5.50
CA LYS A 15 3.53 7.08 -6.08
C LYS A 15 2.85 7.78 -7.24
N ASN A 16 2.89 9.11 -7.22
CA ASN A 16 2.42 9.91 -8.34
C ASN A 16 3.55 9.96 -9.38
N LYS A 17 3.31 9.37 -10.53
CA LYS A 17 4.34 9.26 -11.56
C LYS A 17 4.71 10.62 -12.16
N THR A 18 3.79 11.57 -12.09
CA THR A 18 4.02 12.90 -12.65
C THR A 18 4.84 13.78 -11.73
N THR A 19 4.49 13.79 -10.45
CA THR A 19 5.16 14.68 -9.49
C THR A 19 6.24 14.01 -8.67
N GLY A 20 6.19 12.68 -8.58
CA GLY A 20 7.11 11.93 -7.75
C GLY A 20 6.70 11.86 -6.30
N GLU A 21 5.59 12.48 -5.94
CA GLU A 21 5.12 12.42 -4.56
C GLU A 21 4.68 11.01 -4.19
N THR A 22 4.89 10.67 -2.93
CA THR A 22 4.52 9.35 -2.45
C THR A 22 3.59 9.46 -1.25
N ILE A 23 2.70 8.48 -1.15
CA ILE A 23 1.81 8.33 -0.01
C ILE A 23 2.10 6.94 0.55
N ARG A 24 2.40 6.88 1.83
CA ARG A 24 2.65 5.60 2.49
C ARG A 24 1.47 5.26 3.36
N ILE A 25 0.91 4.08 3.14
CA ILE A 25 -0.22 3.60 3.92
C ILE A 25 0.23 2.36 4.68
N GLU A 26 0.14 2.41 5.99
CA GLU A 26 0.59 1.32 6.83
C GLU A 26 -0.60 0.68 7.52
N MET A 27 -0.64 -0.64 7.51
CA MET A 27 -1.67 -1.40 8.23
C MET A 27 -1.21 -1.58 9.67
N LEU A 28 -1.78 -0.79 10.57
CA LEU A 28 -1.32 -0.80 11.96
C LEU A 28 -1.86 -1.95 12.77
N LYS A 29 -3.13 -2.24 12.62
CA LYS A 29 -3.77 -3.27 13.41
C LYS A 29 -4.94 -3.86 12.67
N CYS A 30 -5.07 -5.17 12.69
CA CYS A 30 -6.24 -5.82 12.11
C CYS A 30 -6.74 -6.89 13.04
N ASN A 31 -8.06 -7.12 12.98
CA ASN A 31 -8.68 -8.14 13.80
C ASN A 31 -8.24 -9.55 13.40
N HIS A 32 -7.85 -9.68 12.14
CA HIS A 32 -7.31 -10.93 11.60
C HIS A 32 -5.90 -10.63 11.16
N SER A 33 -5.13 -11.64 10.88
CA SER A 33 -3.73 -11.44 10.55
C SER A 33 -3.51 -10.59 9.29
N ARG A 34 -4.56 -10.32 8.53
CA ARG A 34 -4.43 -9.52 7.32
C ARG A 34 -5.75 -8.84 6.97
N GLY A 35 -5.65 -7.79 6.17
CA GLY A 35 -6.80 -7.08 5.68
C GLY A 35 -6.69 -6.81 4.20
N LYS A 36 -7.81 -6.50 3.58
CA LYS A 36 -7.85 -6.18 2.16
C LYS A 36 -8.06 -4.70 1.99
N LEU A 37 -7.33 -4.13 1.04
CA LEU A 37 -7.45 -2.72 0.69
C LEU A 37 -7.86 -2.61 -0.75
N GLY A 38 -8.97 -1.92 -1.00
CA GLY A 38 -9.39 -1.63 -2.37
C GLY A 38 -8.94 -0.24 -2.73
N ILE A 39 -8.20 -0.10 -3.82
CA ILE A 39 -7.65 1.18 -4.22
C ILE A 39 -8.12 1.51 -5.61
N ASP A 40 -8.77 2.66 -5.73
CA ASP A 40 -9.27 3.14 -7.01
C ASP A 40 -8.47 4.37 -7.38
N ALA A 41 -7.54 4.22 -8.29
CA ALA A 41 -6.63 5.29 -8.67
C ALA A 41 -6.43 5.30 -10.17
N SER A 42 -6.09 6.48 -10.71
CA SER A 42 -5.84 6.61 -12.14
C SER A 42 -4.47 6.07 -12.49
N GLU A 43 -4.18 6.00 -13.79
CA GLU A 43 -2.90 5.48 -14.26
C GLU A 43 -1.72 6.37 -13.87
N THR A 44 -2.00 7.58 -13.40
CA THR A 44 -0.96 8.48 -12.93
C THR A 44 -0.28 7.93 -11.66
N TYR A 45 -0.96 7.05 -10.96
CA TYR A 45 -0.43 6.52 -9.70
C TYR A 45 0.06 5.11 -9.86
N ASP A 46 1.20 4.85 -9.24
CA ASP A 46 1.80 3.53 -9.19
C ASP A 46 1.69 3.03 -7.76
N ILE A 47 1.10 1.85 -7.59
CA ILE A 47 0.86 1.32 -6.25
C ILE A 47 1.77 0.12 -6.05
N GLN A 48 2.61 0.19 -5.02
CA GLN A 48 3.60 -0.83 -4.75
C GLN A 48 3.49 -1.31 -3.33
N ARG A 49 3.75 -2.57 -3.12
CA ARG A 49 3.84 -3.12 -1.77
C ARG A 49 5.20 -2.77 -1.21
N GLU A 50 5.21 -2.34 0.04
CA GLU A 50 6.46 -2.09 0.71
C GLU A 50 6.80 -3.34 1.52
N GLU A 51 7.88 -3.99 1.13
CA GLU A 51 8.35 -5.15 1.87
C GLU A 51 9.23 -4.67 2.99
N LEU A 52 8.93 -5.15 4.20
CA LEU A 52 9.80 -4.86 5.32
C LEU A 52 11.01 -5.75 5.21
N LYS A 53 12.15 -5.14 5.04
CA LYS A 53 13.39 -5.89 4.99
C LYS A 53 14.01 -5.88 6.36
N GLU A 54 14.17 -7.05 6.89
CA GLU A 54 14.84 -7.19 8.17
C GLU A 54 16.33 -7.27 7.91
N ASN A 55 17.06 -6.49 8.63
CA ASN A 55 18.50 -6.51 8.50
C ASN A 55 19.12 -7.17 9.71
#